data_1b5e37f26a0bd1de2105e27f53829bb2
#
_entry.id   1b5e37f26a0bd1de2105e27f53829bb2
#
_cell.length_a   1.000
_cell.length_b   1.000
_cell.length_c   1.000
_cell.angle_alpha   90.00
_cell.angle_beta   90.00
_cell.angle_gamma   90.00
#
_symmetry.space_group_name_H-M   'P 1'
#
loop_
_entity.id
_entity.type
_entity.pdbx_description
1 polymer ?
#
loop_
_entity_poly.entity_id
_entity_poly.type
_entity_poly.pdbx_seq_one_letter_code
_entity_poly.pdbx_strand_id
1 'polypeptide(L)'
;MIRGLFCGVSEYRANQQLPYCINDAKKMKEVFTENLVCSDDSIVVLAKDGRIENSEYIRELVRFSENCMEEDIAVVYYSGHGGIDERGDNYLYATNTFDGNDMTCVYFDVIIEHLKKSKAKSKLVIIDCCHADSNYRSEKQKFDTDKAIKDIYQSGITAVFSCRKDQESHPYYDNEISAFTQFFCDAVSYKKSYQPEGLYLSDLKITLDAYARVWNIKNESMQQEPVLRSNMIGTVVFPLKYPPKISERKKRGFVFDDFDALDFQWQGKKPKEIEHYQKVYRAEVVAKVDIDDENIAAFLQNVINKLKAIKIQPETQRQWITQEQPVDVVQIWIAKDYLDVSDIKNFAYQAYWENDDILYWCKQLGTSRVQIENMAYRKNTDYERQRKDREKYVLPDDVIKEFWKTNLKKLIVETESVIYAYSNFYVNKELSYEDLRKKARDAYSKLNDVYRTVVEEWFPLTDSDLKDYSKQSYDLAIDIQELLF
;
A
#
# COMPACT_ATOMS: atom_id res chain seq x y z
N MET A 1 8.74 -9.04 -18.13
CA MET A 1 9.83 -8.08 -17.80
C MET A 1 9.23 -6.71 -17.57
N ILE A 2 9.88 -5.83 -16.77
CA ILE A 2 9.42 -4.44 -16.67
C ILE A 2 9.98 -3.64 -17.86
N ARG A 3 9.11 -2.90 -18.53
CA ARG A 3 9.43 -1.89 -19.54
C ARG A 3 8.97 -0.54 -19.06
N GLY A 4 9.82 0.49 -19.15
CA GLY A 4 9.54 1.82 -18.64
C GLY A 4 9.75 2.92 -19.69
N LEU A 5 8.84 3.90 -19.72
CA LEU A 5 8.99 5.17 -20.40
C LEU A 5 8.92 6.27 -19.34
N PHE A 6 10.09 6.79 -18.91
CA PHE A 6 10.19 7.75 -17.82
C PHE A 6 10.57 9.12 -18.38
N CYS A 7 9.82 10.13 -18.00
CA CYS A 7 9.99 11.49 -18.48
C CYS A 7 10.01 12.47 -17.31
N GLY A 8 11.04 13.33 -17.24
CA GLY A 8 11.12 14.43 -16.30
C GLY A 8 11.35 15.74 -17.05
N VAL A 9 10.34 16.60 -17.10
CA VAL A 9 10.42 17.88 -17.82
C VAL A 9 10.83 18.96 -16.84
N SER A 10 12.02 19.51 -17.00
CA SER A 10 12.62 20.53 -16.14
C SER A 10 12.57 21.93 -16.73
N GLU A 11 12.62 22.03 -18.06
CA GLU A 11 12.69 23.30 -18.75
C GLU A 11 11.46 23.58 -19.63
N TYR A 12 10.86 24.73 -19.43
CA TYR A 12 9.64 25.18 -20.10
C TYR A 12 9.87 26.52 -20.78
N ARG A 13 9.29 26.71 -21.97
CA ARG A 13 9.40 27.98 -22.72
C ARG A 13 8.56 29.11 -22.10
N ALA A 14 7.42 28.77 -21.53
CA ALA A 14 6.44 29.74 -21.05
C ALA A 14 6.07 29.59 -19.57
N ASN A 15 6.66 28.65 -18.85
CA ASN A 15 6.31 28.34 -17.47
C ASN A 15 7.55 28.29 -16.57
N GLN A 16 7.34 28.25 -15.26
CA GLN A 16 8.41 28.13 -14.26
C GLN A 16 9.21 26.85 -14.48
N GLN A 17 10.53 26.97 -14.33
CA GLN A 17 11.44 25.83 -14.42
C GLN A 17 11.32 24.93 -13.18
N LEU A 18 11.42 23.59 -13.38
CA LEU A 18 11.42 22.57 -12.34
C LEU A 18 12.71 21.73 -12.44
N PRO A 19 13.86 22.24 -11.96
CA PRO A 19 15.16 21.67 -12.24
C PRO A 19 15.33 20.22 -11.77
N TYR A 20 14.54 19.78 -10.80
CA TYR A 20 14.61 18.44 -10.21
C TYR A 20 13.89 17.35 -11.02
N CYS A 21 12.94 17.67 -11.89
CA CYS A 21 12.10 16.65 -12.54
C CYS A 21 12.89 15.66 -13.42
N ILE A 22 13.96 16.11 -14.09
CA ILE A 22 14.83 15.18 -14.82
C ILE A 22 15.57 14.21 -13.89
N ASN A 23 15.93 14.66 -12.69
CA ASN A 23 16.57 13.81 -11.68
C ASN A 23 15.58 12.78 -11.15
N ASP A 24 14.29 13.15 -11.01
CA ASP A 24 13.22 12.22 -10.65
C ASP A 24 13.17 11.03 -11.63
N ALA A 25 13.12 11.30 -12.95
CA ALA A 25 13.08 10.25 -13.94
C ALA A 25 14.34 9.36 -13.93
N LYS A 26 15.52 9.96 -13.71
CA LYS A 26 16.77 9.22 -13.58
C LYS A 26 16.80 8.36 -12.31
N LYS A 27 16.36 8.92 -11.17
CA LYS A 27 16.31 8.20 -9.88
C LYS A 27 15.33 7.03 -9.93
N MET A 28 14.16 7.23 -10.53
CA MET A 28 13.19 6.15 -10.76
C MET A 28 13.82 5.03 -11.59
N LYS A 29 14.51 5.34 -12.68
CA LYS A 29 15.21 4.33 -13.49
C LYS A 29 16.26 3.58 -12.67
N GLU A 30 17.13 4.29 -11.93
CA GLU A 30 18.15 3.71 -11.06
C GLU A 30 17.53 2.68 -10.11
N VAL A 31 16.54 3.09 -9.32
CA VAL A 31 15.91 2.25 -8.30
C VAL A 31 15.19 1.04 -8.91
N PHE A 32 14.51 1.20 -10.04
CA PHE A 32 13.91 0.08 -10.75
C PHE A 32 14.96 -0.91 -11.24
N THR A 33 16.04 -0.42 -11.85
CA THR A 33 17.12 -1.29 -12.37
C THR A 33 17.94 -1.96 -11.28
N GLU A 34 18.04 -1.38 -10.10
CA GLU A 34 18.74 -1.98 -8.97
C GLU A 34 17.93 -3.09 -8.29
N ASN A 35 16.64 -2.91 -8.12
CA ASN A 35 15.81 -3.76 -7.28
C ASN A 35 14.92 -4.74 -8.05
N LEU A 36 14.46 -4.38 -9.24
CA LEU A 36 13.46 -5.12 -10.00
C LEU A 36 14.05 -5.81 -11.23
N VAL A 37 13.35 -6.82 -11.75
CA VAL A 37 13.78 -7.54 -12.97
C VAL A 37 13.48 -6.68 -14.20
N CYS A 38 14.41 -5.79 -14.51
CA CYS A 38 14.46 -5.02 -15.74
C CYS A 38 15.92 -4.84 -16.17
N SER A 39 16.15 -4.65 -17.47
CA SER A 39 17.45 -4.26 -17.99
C SER A 39 17.53 -2.74 -18.12
N ASP A 40 18.76 -2.21 -18.20
CA ASP A 40 18.95 -0.76 -18.40
C ASP A 40 18.28 -0.26 -19.69
N ASP A 41 18.31 -1.06 -20.75
CA ASP A 41 17.70 -0.75 -22.05
C ASP A 41 16.16 -0.90 -22.05
N SER A 42 15.58 -1.58 -21.06
CA SER A 42 14.13 -1.75 -20.96
C SER A 42 13.43 -0.51 -20.39
N ILE A 43 14.18 0.39 -19.77
CA ILE A 43 13.68 1.68 -19.27
C ILE A 43 14.32 2.83 -20.02
N VAL A 44 13.49 3.50 -20.82
CA VAL A 44 13.87 4.68 -21.58
C VAL A 44 13.58 5.94 -20.77
N VAL A 45 14.61 6.76 -20.53
CA VAL A 45 14.44 8.09 -19.92
C VAL A 45 14.38 9.12 -21.06
N LEU A 46 13.26 9.80 -21.16
CA LEU A 46 13.04 10.93 -22.06
C LEU A 46 13.51 12.23 -21.42
N ALA A 47 13.61 13.28 -22.24
CA ALA A 47 14.04 14.61 -21.76
C ALA A 47 15.38 14.57 -21.01
N LYS A 48 16.40 13.88 -21.56
CA LYS A 48 17.69 13.66 -20.90
C LYS A 48 18.42 14.94 -20.45
N ASP A 49 18.13 16.05 -21.10
CA ASP A 49 18.60 17.41 -20.78
C ASP A 49 17.52 18.28 -20.10
N GLY A 50 16.40 17.68 -19.67
CA GLY A 50 15.26 18.37 -19.08
C GLY A 50 14.25 18.92 -20.10
N ARG A 51 14.44 18.66 -21.39
CA ARG A 51 13.61 19.18 -22.50
C ARG A 51 13.02 18.07 -23.33
N ILE A 52 11.75 18.24 -23.72
CA ILE A 52 11.08 17.41 -24.71
C ILE A 52 9.90 18.18 -25.32
N GLU A 53 9.73 18.10 -26.62
CA GLU A 53 8.55 18.63 -27.31
C GLU A 53 7.38 17.62 -27.20
N ASN A 54 6.14 18.11 -27.16
CA ASN A 54 4.96 17.25 -27.05
C ASN A 54 4.86 16.19 -28.15
N SER A 55 5.19 16.56 -29.38
CA SER A 55 5.19 15.62 -30.51
C SER A 55 6.22 14.51 -30.38
N GLU A 56 7.37 14.82 -29.79
CA GLU A 56 8.39 13.84 -29.50
C GLU A 56 7.96 12.88 -28.37
N TYR A 57 7.38 13.41 -27.29
CA TYR A 57 6.83 12.61 -26.22
C TYR A 57 5.79 11.60 -26.74
N ILE A 58 4.82 12.08 -27.55
CA ILE A 58 3.78 11.22 -28.12
C ILE A 58 4.39 10.17 -29.05
N ARG A 59 5.35 10.53 -29.90
CA ARG A 59 6.04 9.55 -30.76
C ARG A 59 6.72 8.44 -29.97
N GLU A 60 7.42 8.80 -28.89
CA GLU A 60 8.10 7.79 -28.05
C GLU A 60 7.09 6.96 -27.25
N LEU A 61 5.96 7.52 -26.82
CA LEU A 61 4.86 6.80 -26.19
C LEU A 61 4.24 5.75 -27.13
N VAL A 62 4.01 6.12 -28.40
CA VAL A 62 3.53 5.19 -29.44
C VAL A 62 4.51 4.03 -29.59
N ARG A 63 5.79 4.34 -29.82
CA ARG A 63 6.84 3.31 -29.96
C ARG A 63 6.93 2.39 -28.75
N PHE A 64 6.86 2.98 -27.55
CA PHE A 64 6.87 2.23 -26.29
C PHE A 64 5.70 1.25 -26.22
N SER A 65 4.49 1.72 -26.48
CA SER A 65 3.28 0.90 -26.39
C SER A 65 3.26 -0.26 -27.40
N GLU A 66 3.75 -0.02 -28.63
CA GLU A 66 3.85 -1.03 -29.68
C GLU A 66 4.91 -2.12 -29.40
N ASN A 67 5.98 -1.75 -28.69
CA ASN A 67 7.08 -2.64 -28.38
C ASN A 67 6.84 -3.49 -27.09
N CYS A 68 5.78 -3.25 -26.33
CA CYS A 68 5.44 -4.07 -25.17
C CYS A 68 4.92 -5.46 -25.60
N MET A 69 5.39 -6.49 -24.92
CA MET A 69 4.99 -7.88 -25.12
C MET A 69 3.94 -8.32 -24.08
N GLU A 70 3.26 -9.45 -24.32
CA GLU A 70 2.18 -9.97 -23.46
C GLU A 70 2.62 -10.21 -22.01
N GLU A 71 3.87 -10.61 -21.79
CA GLU A 71 4.40 -10.87 -20.45
C GLU A 71 5.02 -9.65 -19.76
N ASP A 72 4.98 -8.48 -20.42
CA ASP A 72 5.58 -7.27 -19.86
C ASP A 72 4.67 -6.57 -18.84
N ILE A 73 5.31 -5.84 -17.94
CA ILE A 73 4.70 -4.81 -17.12
C ILE A 73 5.13 -3.46 -17.72
N ALA A 74 4.18 -2.77 -18.34
CA ALA A 74 4.42 -1.46 -18.93
C ALA A 74 4.27 -0.36 -17.86
N VAL A 75 5.30 0.46 -17.68
CA VAL A 75 5.31 1.56 -16.71
C VAL A 75 5.60 2.88 -17.43
N VAL A 76 4.66 3.82 -17.35
CA VAL A 76 4.87 5.20 -17.79
C VAL A 76 5.01 6.07 -16.54
N TYR A 77 6.11 6.80 -16.42
CA TYR A 77 6.36 7.77 -15.36
C TYR A 77 6.54 9.17 -15.95
N TYR A 78 5.91 10.13 -15.32
CA TYR A 78 6.07 11.55 -15.65
C TYR A 78 6.30 12.37 -14.38
N SER A 79 7.29 13.28 -14.44
CA SER A 79 7.51 14.35 -13.45
C SER A 79 7.59 15.71 -14.16
N GLY A 80 6.79 16.67 -13.71
CA GLY A 80 6.70 17.99 -14.32
C GLY A 80 5.41 18.73 -13.99
N HIS A 81 5.13 19.81 -14.74
CA HIS A 81 3.86 20.52 -14.63
C HIS A 81 2.70 19.74 -15.21
N GLY A 82 1.53 19.89 -14.62
CA GLY A 82 0.25 19.38 -15.12
C GLY A 82 -0.87 20.40 -14.95
N GLY A 83 -1.94 20.27 -15.75
CA GLY A 83 -3.08 21.17 -15.70
C GLY A 83 -4.34 20.54 -16.26
N ILE A 84 -5.43 21.31 -16.29
CA ILE A 84 -6.65 20.99 -17.04
C ILE A 84 -6.97 22.11 -18.02
N ASP A 85 -7.54 21.72 -19.16
CA ASP A 85 -8.00 22.67 -20.17
C ASP A 85 -9.41 23.23 -19.85
N GLU A 86 -9.93 24.10 -20.72
CA GLU A 86 -11.27 24.70 -20.56
C GLU A 86 -12.41 23.66 -20.59
N ARG A 87 -12.20 22.47 -21.14
CA ARG A 87 -13.14 21.35 -21.17
C ARG A 87 -13.06 20.50 -19.92
N GLY A 88 -12.05 20.73 -19.05
CA GLY A 88 -11.77 19.94 -17.88
C GLY A 88 -10.92 18.70 -18.17
N ASP A 89 -10.23 18.63 -19.32
CA ASP A 89 -9.38 17.50 -19.67
C ASP A 89 -7.95 17.69 -19.14
N ASN A 90 -7.45 16.66 -18.44
CA ASN A 90 -6.10 16.66 -17.87
C ASN A 90 -5.02 16.62 -18.95
N TYR A 91 -3.98 17.42 -18.78
CA TYR A 91 -2.79 17.37 -19.62
C TYR A 91 -1.49 17.56 -18.84
N LEU A 92 -0.40 17.05 -19.39
CA LEU A 92 0.97 17.20 -18.92
C LEU A 92 1.70 18.19 -19.82
N TYR A 93 2.62 18.94 -19.23
CA TYR A 93 3.40 19.94 -19.92
C TYR A 93 4.64 19.32 -20.60
N ALA A 94 4.80 19.56 -21.87
CA ALA A 94 6.09 19.45 -22.55
C ALA A 94 6.83 20.80 -22.52
N THR A 95 8.07 20.85 -22.97
CA THR A 95 8.87 22.08 -23.03
C THR A 95 8.18 23.19 -23.84
N ASN A 96 7.46 22.82 -24.89
CA ASN A 96 6.76 23.75 -25.78
C ASN A 96 5.30 24.01 -25.42
N THR A 97 4.83 23.52 -24.27
CA THR A 97 3.43 23.74 -23.86
C THR A 97 3.19 25.21 -23.54
N PHE A 98 2.16 25.77 -24.18
CA PHE A 98 1.61 27.10 -23.93
C PHE A 98 0.17 26.93 -23.44
N ASP A 99 -0.17 27.59 -22.35
CA ASP A 99 -1.53 27.57 -21.82
C ASP A 99 -2.53 28.10 -22.87
N GLY A 100 -3.65 27.41 -22.99
CA GLY A 100 -4.68 27.72 -23.98
C GLY A 100 -4.37 27.27 -25.40
N ASN A 101 -3.28 26.52 -25.62
CA ASN A 101 -2.97 25.92 -26.92
C ASN A 101 -2.93 24.38 -26.83
N ASP A 102 -4.07 23.77 -27.10
CA ASP A 102 -4.28 22.32 -27.03
C ASP A 102 -3.26 21.52 -27.87
N MET A 103 -2.74 22.09 -28.94
CA MET A 103 -1.79 21.40 -29.83
C MET A 103 -0.40 21.23 -29.22
N THR A 104 -0.10 21.90 -28.09
CA THR A 104 1.21 21.85 -27.43
C THR A 104 1.19 21.03 -26.16
N CYS A 105 0.02 20.51 -25.77
CA CYS A 105 -0.18 19.70 -24.57
C CYS A 105 0.00 18.20 -24.82
N VAL A 106 0.35 17.44 -23.80
CA VAL A 106 0.29 15.97 -23.78
C VAL A 106 -0.91 15.56 -22.94
N TYR A 107 -2.03 15.27 -23.58
CA TYR A 107 -3.25 14.90 -22.88
C TYR A 107 -3.12 13.56 -22.17
N PHE A 108 -3.67 13.46 -20.95
CA PHE A 108 -3.62 12.27 -20.14
C PHE A 108 -4.38 11.10 -20.77
N ASP A 109 -5.51 11.36 -21.42
CA ASP A 109 -6.29 10.37 -22.15
C ASP A 109 -5.51 9.73 -23.31
N VAL A 110 -4.63 10.50 -24.00
CA VAL A 110 -3.74 9.98 -25.03
C VAL A 110 -2.77 8.95 -24.43
N ILE A 111 -2.23 9.21 -23.23
CA ILE A 111 -1.37 8.25 -22.54
C ILE A 111 -2.15 6.97 -22.23
N ILE A 112 -3.36 7.11 -21.69
CA ILE A 112 -4.23 6.00 -21.36
C ILE A 112 -4.61 5.18 -22.59
N GLU A 113 -4.94 5.82 -23.71
CA GLU A 113 -5.28 5.13 -24.96
C GLU A 113 -4.12 4.30 -25.51
N HIS A 114 -2.91 4.84 -25.52
CA HIS A 114 -1.73 4.10 -25.98
C HIS A 114 -1.38 2.94 -25.04
N LEU A 115 -1.49 3.12 -23.74
CA LEU A 115 -1.32 2.02 -22.80
C LEU A 115 -2.40 0.94 -22.96
N LYS A 116 -3.67 1.30 -23.22
CA LYS A 116 -4.74 0.34 -23.52
C LYS A 116 -4.40 -0.52 -24.75
N LYS A 117 -3.85 0.06 -25.79
CA LYS A 117 -3.46 -0.61 -27.05
C LYS A 117 -2.23 -1.52 -26.87
N SER A 118 -1.41 -1.27 -25.87
CA SER A 118 -0.24 -2.09 -25.53
C SER A 118 -0.63 -3.53 -25.19
N LYS A 119 0.19 -4.50 -25.61
CA LYS A 119 0.01 -5.93 -25.29
C LYS A 119 0.39 -6.31 -23.87
N ALA A 120 1.03 -5.41 -23.11
CA ALA A 120 1.49 -5.69 -21.77
C ALA A 120 0.37 -6.21 -20.85
N LYS A 121 0.63 -7.26 -20.07
CA LYS A 121 -0.33 -7.86 -19.14
C LYS A 121 -0.70 -6.93 -17.99
N SER A 122 0.26 -6.10 -17.55
CA SER A 122 0.06 -5.13 -16.49
C SER A 122 0.51 -3.76 -16.97
N LYS A 123 -0.28 -2.75 -16.67
CA LYS A 123 -0.06 -1.38 -17.14
C LYS A 123 -0.15 -0.42 -15.97
N LEU A 124 0.90 0.35 -15.76
CA LEU A 124 1.02 1.30 -14.66
C LEU A 124 1.37 2.67 -15.21
N VAL A 125 0.65 3.68 -14.76
CA VAL A 125 0.99 5.08 -14.99
C VAL A 125 1.28 5.75 -13.64
N ILE A 126 2.39 6.47 -13.55
CA ILE A 126 2.84 7.16 -12.34
C ILE A 126 3.01 8.63 -12.72
N ILE A 127 2.24 9.50 -12.08
CA ILE A 127 2.20 10.93 -12.39
C ILE A 127 2.63 11.73 -11.17
N ASP A 128 3.74 12.42 -11.30
CA ASP A 128 4.25 13.38 -10.33
C ASP A 128 4.14 14.79 -10.89
N CYS A 129 2.96 15.38 -10.69
CA CYS A 129 2.66 16.71 -11.16
C CYS A 129 2.74 17.74 -10.05
N CYS A 130 3.61 18.75 -10.24
CA CYS A 130 3.56 20.00 -9.48
C CYS A 130 2.68 21.02 -10.21
N HIS A 131 2.27 22.09 -9.50
CA HIS A 131 1.61 23.23 -10.14
C HIS A 131 2.61 24.14 -10.82
N ALA A 132 2.19 24.69 -11.95
CA ALA A 132 2.75 25.95 -12.42
C ALA A 132 2.36 27.06 -11.44
N ASP A 133 3.35 27.65 -10.77
CA ASP A 133 3.19 28.64 -9.72
C ASP A 133 2.28 29.80 -10.13
N SER A 134 1.39 30.24 -9.23
CA SER A 134 0.32 31.21 -9.43
C SER A 134 0.75 32.66 -9.58
N ASN A 135 2.02 32.94 -9.85
CA ASN A 135 2.51 34.31 -9.99
C ASN A 135 2.15 35.00 -11.33
N TYR A 136 1.56 34.30 -12.27
CA TYR A 136 1.02 34.86 -13.50
C TYR A 136 -0.52 34.68 -13.55
N ARG A 137 -1.21 35.77 -13.31
CA ARG A 137 -2.57 36.23 -13.56
C ARG A 137 -3.51 35.28 -14.34
N SER A 138 -3.74 34.07 -13.86
CA SER A 138 -4.98 33.32 -14.09
C SER A 138 -5.06 32.24 -13.02
N GLU A 139 -6.26 31.99 -12.46
CA GLU A 139 -6.56 30.78 -11.67
C GLU A 139 -6.41 29.57 -12.59
N LYS A 140 -5.16 29.16 -12.85
CA LYS A 140 -4.88 27.96 -13.64
C LYS A 140 -5.42 26.76 -12.86
N GLN A 141 -6.27 26.03 -13.53
CA GLN A 141 -6.85 24.84 -12.95
C GLN A 141 -5.77 23.75 -12.89
N LYS A 142 -5.60 23.21 -11.71
CA LYS A 142 -4.64 22.18 -11.34
C LYS A 142 -4.98 20.84 -12.03
N PHE A 143 -3.99 19.97 -12.27
CA PHE A 143 -4.24 18.59 -12.68
C PHE A 143 -5.25 17.93 -11.73
N ASP A 144 -6.36 17.47 -12.28
CA ASP A 144 -7.46 16.89 -11.50
C ASP A 144 -7.28 15.38 -11.33
N THR A 145 -6.73 14.98 -10.17
CA THR A 145 -6.53 13.56 -9.82
C THR A 145 -7.84 12.78 -9.83
N ASP A 146 -8.96 13.38 -9.38
CA ASP A 146 -10.25 12.70 -9.37
C ASP A 146 -10.80 12.46 -10.77
N LYS A 147 -10.58 13.40 -11.70
CA LYS A 147 -10.89 13.21 -13.12
C LYS A 147 -10.01 12.12 -13.74
N ALA A 148 -8.70 12.18 -13.50
CA ALA A 148 -7.78 11.17 -14.00
C ALA A 148 -8.15 9.75 -13.52
N ILE A 149 -8.62 9.61 -12.27
CA ILE A 149 -9.16 8.34 -11.75
C ILE A 149 -10.39 7.88 -12.54
N LYS A 150 -11.27 8.79 -12.95
CA LYS A 150 -12.43 8.46 -13.80
C LYS A 150 -12.00 8.04 -15.21
N ASP A 151 -10.99 8.71 -15.78
CA ASP A 151 -10.48 8.45 -17.13
C ASP A 151 -9.84 7.05 -17.23
N ILE A 152 -9.26 6.53 -16.14
CA ILE A 152 -8.75 5.15 -16.09
C ILE A 152 -9.81 4.11 -15.77
N TYR A 153 -11.05 4.50 -15.45
CA TYR A 153 -12.11 3.55 -15.13
C TYR A 153 -12.36 2.58 -16.28
N GLN A 154 -12.43 1.28 -15.99
CA GLN A 154 -12.54 0.19 -16.97
C GLN A 154 -11.40 0.11 -18.02
N SER A 155 -10.28 0.77 -17.76
CA SER A 155 -9.15 0.76 -18.69
C SER A 155 -8.22 -0.46 -18.55
N GLY A 156 -8.28 -1.18 -17.45
CA GLY A 156 -7.29 -2.20 -17.11
C GLY A 156 -5.92 -1.61 -16.77
N ILE A 157 -5.87 -0.34 -16.37
CA ILE A 157 -4.64 0.38 -16.01
C ILE A 157 -4.67 0.70 -14.52
N THR A 158 -3.52 0.60 -13.88
CA THR A 158 -3.30 1.12 -12.54
C THR A 158 -2.62 2.48 -12.61
N ALA A 159 -3.05 3.44 -11.80
CA ALA A 159 -2.43 4.75 -11.71
C ALA A 159 -1.97 5.07 -10.29
N VAL A 160 -0.82 5.74 -10.19
CA VAL A 160 -0.29 6.33 -8.96
C VAL A 160 -0.07 7.81 -9.22
N PHE A 161 -0.65 8.64 -8.37
CA PHE A 161 -0.50 10.10 -8.43
C PHE A 161 0.25 10.58 -7.18
N SER A 162 1.08 11.61 -7.33
CA SER A 162 1.91 12.14 -6.25
C SER A 162 1.11 12.73 -5.09
N CYS A 163 -0.09 13.24 -5.35
CA CYS A 163 -0.93 13.89 -4.36
C CYS A 163 -2.41 13.83 -4.72
N ARG A 164 -3.28 14.23 -3.77
CA ARG A 164 -4.70 14.46 -4.02
C ARG A 164 -4.91 15.73 -4.83
N LYS A 165 -6.13 15.90 -5.36
CA LYS A 165 -6.55 17.06 -6.16
C LYS A 165 -6.32 18.42 -5.50
N ASP A 166 -6.49 18.51 -4.18
CA ASP A 166 -6.37 19.71 -3.38
C ASP A 166 -4.96 19.96 -2.82
N GLN A 167 -4.02 19.08 -3.14
CA GLN A 167 -2.64 19.12 -2.69
C GLN A 167 -1.68 19.41 -3.84
N GLU A 168 -0.42 19.63 -3.51
CA GLU A 168 0.68 19.88 -4.44
C GLU A 168 1.79 18.85 -4.24
N SER A 169 2.51 18.52 -5.30
CA SER A 169 3.78 17.82 -5.20
C SER A 169 4.88 18.84 -4.90
N HIS A 170 5.73 18.52 -3.93
CA HIS A 170 6.75 19.41 -3.42
C HIS A 170 8.15 18.87 -3.73
N PRO A 171 9.17 19.75 -3.87
CA PRO A 171 10.55 19.33 -3.89
C PRO A 171 10.93 18.72 -2.53
N TYR A 172 11.83 17.72 -2.53
CA TYR A 172 12.42 17.19 -1.31
C TYR A 172 13.40 18.20 -0.68
N TYR A 173 13.86 17.98 0.53
CA TYR A 173 14.63 18.94 1.33
C TYR A 173 15.85 19.59 0.63
N ASP A 174 16.53 18.84 -0.24
CA ASP A 174 17.70 19.31 -1.00
C ASP A 174 17.35 19.92 -2.36
N ASN A 175 16.09 19.87 -2.76
CA ASN A 175 15.58 20.27 -4.07
C ASN A 175 16.24 19.52 -5.26
N GLU A 176 16.86 18.36 -5.02
CA GLU A 176 17.45 17.54 -6.08
C GLU A 176 16.43 16.63 -6.76
N ILE A 177 15.43 16.20 -6.02
CA ILE A 177 14.29 15.39 -6.49
C ILE A 177 12.99 15.84 -5.81
N SER A 178 11.85 15.35 -6.29
CA SER A 178 10.55 15.56 -5.64
C SER A 178 10.39 14.69 -4.40
N ALA A 179 9.55 15.14 -3.45
CA ALA A 179 9.24 14.38 -2.26
C ALA A 179 8.53 13.06 -2.60
N PHE A 180 7.62 13.07 -3.58
CA PHE A 180 6.95 11.85 -4.03
C PHE A 180 7.93 10.85 -4.65
N THR A 181 8.84 11.30 -5.52
CA THR A 181 9.86 10.42 -6.11
C THR A 181 10.75 9.82 -5.04
N GLN A 182 11.15 10.61 -4.03
CA GLN A 182 11.91 10.07 -2.88
C GLN A 182 11.11 8.96 -2.18
N PHE A 183 9.86 9.21 -1.80
CA PHE A 183 9.03 8.21 -1.10
C PHE A 183 8.81 6.95 -1.93
N PHE A 184 8.57 7.11 -3.23
CA PHE A 184 8.34 5.99 -4.12
C PHE A 184 9.60 5.13 -4.28
N CYS A 185 10.75 5.77 -4.47
CA CYS A 185 12.06 5.08 -4.57
C CYS A 185 12.42 4.35 -3.27
N ASP A 186 12.20 5.00 -2.12
CA ASP A 186 12.41 4.39 -0.82
C ASP A 186 11.48 3.18 -0.62
N ALA A 187 10.20 3.31 -1.01
CA ALA A 187 9.24 2.22 -0.93
C ALA A 187 9.61 1.03 -1.83
N VAL A 188 10.09 1.29 -3.06
CA VAL A 188 10.59 0.23 -3.96
C VAL A 188 11.84 -0.44 -3.39
N SER A 189 12.72 0.31 -2.75
CA SER A 189 13.98 -0.20 -2.17
C SER A 189 13.79 -0.93 -0.84
N TYR A 190 12.60 -0.85 -0.25
CA TYR A 190 12.35 -1.39 1.09
C TYR A 190 12.20 -2.90 1.10
N LYS A 191 13.28 -3.60 1.42
CA LYS A 191 13.39 -5.07 1.33
C LYS A 191 12.41 -5.85 2.22
N LYS A 192 11.90 -5.26 3.33
CA LYS A 192 10.91 -5.93 4.19
C LYS A 192 9.53 -6.05 3.52
N SER A 193 9.23 -5.23 2.51
CA SER A 193 8.02 -5.34 1.67
C SER A 193 8.15 -6.40 0.57
N TYR A 194 9.34 -7.00 0.40
CA TYR A 194 9.57 -7.98 -0.65
C TYR A 194 8.99 -9.34 -0.27
N GLN A 195 8.26 -9.91 -1.20
CA GLN A 195 7.71 -11.26 -1.10
C GLN A 195 8.48 -12.20 -2.04
N PRO A 196 8.42 -13.53 -1.82
CA PRO A 196 9.09 -14.49 -2.71
C PRO A 196 8.67 -14.35 -4.17
N GLU A 197 7.42 -13.99 -4.43
CA GLU A 197 6.83 -13.82 -5.76
C GLU A 197 7.18 -12.45 -6.38
N GLY A 198 7.52 -11.46 -5.56
CA GLY A 198 7.83 -10.12 -6.01
C GLY A 198 7.44 -9.03 -5.01
N LEU A 199 7.50 -7.77 -5.45
CA LEU A 199 6.96 -6.63 -4.72
C LEU A 199 5.54 -6.37 -5.21
N TYR A 200 4.57 -6.61 -4.35
CA TYR A 200 3.18 -6.31 -4.64
C TYR A 200 2.93 -4.80 -4.59
N LEU A 201 2.12 -4.31 -5.51
CA LEU A 201 1.80 -2.88 -5.56
C LEU A 201 1.03 -2.41 -4.30
N SER A 202 0.27 -3.30 -3.66
CA SER A 202 -0.35 -3.05 -2.36
C SER A 202 0.67 -2.80 -1.25
N ASP A 203 1.73 -3.62 -1.18
CA ASP A 203 2.78 -3.49 -0.17
C ASP A 203 3.62 -2.23 -0.40
N LEU A 204 3.91 -1.93 -1.69
CA LEU A 204 4.53 -0.68 -2.09
C LEU A 204 3.69 0.52 -1.66
N LYS A 205 2.35 0.48 -1.85
CA LYS A 205 1.45 1.57 -1.45
C LYS A 205 1.46 1.79 0.07
N ILE A 206 1.44 0.73 0.86
CA ILE A 206 1.52 0.81 2.33
C ILE A 206 2.80 1.56 2.75
N THR A 207 3.94 1.16 2.18
CA THR A 207 5.24 1.76 2.50
C THR A 207 5.32 3.21 2.01
N LEU A 208 4.83 3.48 0.80
CA LEU A 208 4.73 4.84 0.24
C LEU A 208 3.91 5.78 1.13
N ASP A 209 2.74 5.32 1.61
CA ASP A 209 1.89 6.11 2.52
C ASP A 209 2.56 6.39 3.85
N ALA A 210 3.37 5.47 4.32
CA ALA A 210 4.09 5.65 5.57
C ALA A 210 5.18 6.72 5.44
N TYR A 211 5.95 6.73 4.36
CA TYR A 211 6.93 7.80 4.07
C TYR A 211 6.24 9.16 3.92
N ALA A 212 5.12 9.21 3.18
CA ALA A 212 4.34 10.44 3.04
C ALA A 212 3.80 10.95 4.39
N ARG A 213 3.36 10.07 5.29
CA ARG A 213 2.95 10.47 6.65
C ARG A 213 4.08 11.11 7.45
N VAL A 214 5.28 10.54 7.39
CA VAL A 214 6.46 11.11 8.07
C VAL A 214 6.78 12.50 7.52
N TRP A 215 6.72 12.65 6.19
CA TRP A 215 6.87 13.96 5.54
C TRP A 215 5.82 14.96 6.03
N ASN A 216 4.55 14.58 6.01
CA ASN A 216 3.42 15.44 6.36
C ASN A 216 3.48 15.92 7.81
N ILE A 217 3.97 15.08 8.74
CA ILE A 217 4.16 15.47 10.13
C ILE A 217 5.26 16.55 10.26
N LYS A 218 6.33 16.45 9.47
CA LYS A 218 7.45 17.39 9.49
C LYS A 218 7.17 18.68 8.71
N ASN A 219 6.26 18.65 7.76
CA ASN A 219 6.00 19.71 6.78
C ASN A 219 4.49 20.03 6.71
N GLU A 220 3.95 20.61 7.79
CA GLU A 220 2.49 20.86 7.94
C GLU A 220 1.88 21.74 6.82
N SER A 221 2.67 22.66 6.24
CA SER A 221 2.24 23.52 5.13
C SER A 221 2.41 22.88 3.74
N MET A 222 3.06 21.73 3.64
CA MET A 222 3.38 21.05 2.39
C MET A 222 2.86 19.60 2.40
N GLN A 223 1.56 19.46 2.72
CA GLN A 223 0.91 18.14 2.82
C GLN A 223 0.82 17.46 1.46
N GLN A 224 1.23 16.19 1.41
CA GLN A 224 1.23 15.40 0.20
C GLN A 224 0.83 13.95 0.50
N GLU A 225 -0.27 13.50 -0.10
CA GLU A 225 -0.80 12.15 0.07
C GLU A 225 -0.90 11.43 -1.28
N PRO A 226 0.00 10.50 -1.57
CA PRO A 226 -0.04 9.72 -2.81
C PRO A 226 -1.35 8.95 -2.97
N VAL A 227 -1.88 8.95 -4.18
CA VAL A 227 -3.14 8.25 -4.51
C VAL A 227 -2.85 7.09 -5.46
N LEU A 228 -3.26 5.88 -5.09
CA LEU A 228 -3.20 4.72 -5.96
C LEU A 228 -4.62 4.27 -6.31
N ARG A 229 -4.88 4.02 -7.58
CA ARG A 229 -6.12 3.41 -8.08
C ARG A 229 -5.81 2.35 -9.11
N SER A 230 -6.42 1.19 -8.95
CA SER A 230 -6.28 0.08 -9.88
C SER A 230 -7.64 -0.31 -10.45
N ASN A 231 -7.70 -0.48 -11.77
CA ASN A 231 -8.86 -1.02 -12.49
C ASN A 231 -8.50 -2.33 -13.20
N MET A 232 -7.43 -2.98 -12.77
CA MET A 232 -7.02 -4.29 -13.27
C MET A 232 -7.75 -5.41 -12.54
N ILE A 233 -8.00 -6.49 -13.26
CA ILE A 233 -8.34 -7.77 -12.66
C ILE A 233 -7.03 -8.39 -12.16
N GLY A 234 -6.90 -8.58 -10.84
CA GLY A 234 -5.68 -9.03 -10.19
C GLY A 234 -4.81 -7.88 -9.66
N THR A 235 -3.63 -8.22 -9.16
CA THR A 235 -2.68 -7.26 -8.59
C THR A 235 -1.43 -7.15 -9.45
N VAL A 236 -0.80 -5.98 -9.47
CA VAL A 236 0.52 -5.79 -10.08
C VAL A 236 1.57 -6.30 -9.11
N VAL A 237 2.40 -7.22 -9.57
CA VAL A 237 3.54 -7.75 -8.83
C VAL A 237 4.80 -7.48 -9.63
N PHE A 238 5.69 -6.66 -9.07
CA PHE A 238 6.98 -6.38 -9.68
C PHE A 238 7.96 -7.53 -9.38
N PRO A 239 8.51 -8.19 -10.39
CA PRO A 239 9.50 -9.25 -10.18
C PRO A 239 10.79 -8.66 -9.62
N LEU A 240 11.29 -9.23 -8.50
CA LEU A 240 12.48 -8.78 -7.79
C LEU A 240 13.75 -9.42 -8.35
N LYS A 241 14.83 -8.65 -8.44
CA LYS A 241 16.16 -9.21 -8.75
C LYS A 241 16.64 -10.19 -7.67
N TYR A 242 16.33 -9.86 -6.42
CA TYR A 242 16.76 -10.63 -5.25
C TYR A 242 15.56 -10.92 -4.36
N PRO A 243 14.66 -11.82 -4.77
CA PRO A 243 13.49 -12.16 -3.95
C PRO A 243 13.92 -12.82 -2.64
N PRO A 244 13.24 -12.57 -1.52
CA PRO A 244 13.51 -13.26 -0.27
C PRO A 244 13.22 -14.76 -0.43
N LYS A 245 14.00 -15.57 0.26
CA LYS A 245 13.74 -17.02 0.30
C LYS A 245 12.52 -17.29 1.18
N ILE A 246 11.60 -18.10 0.70
CA ILE A 246 10.51 -18.63 1.53
C ILE A 246 11.13 -19.37 2.71
N SER A 247 10.66 -19.10 3.94
CA SER A 247 11.13 -19.81 5.12
C SER A 247 10.86 -21.33 4.94
N GLU A 248 11.70 -22.20 5.53
CA GLU A 248 11.53 -23.65 5.39
C GLU A 248 10.15 -24.15 5.84
N ARG A 249 9.57 -23.50 6.83
CA ARG A 249 8.21 -23.77 7.31
C ARG A 249 7.14 -23.46 6.25
N LYS A 250 7.35 -22.43 5.42
CA LYS A 250 6.42 -21.99 4.37
C LYS A 250 6.69 -22.64 3.00
N LYS A 251 7.80 -23.37 2.84
CA LYS A 251 8.15 -24.11 1.60
C LYS A 251 7.24 -25.29 1.29
N ARG A 252 6.41 -25.75 2.25
CA ARG A 252 5.44 -26.85 2.06
C ARG A 252 4.09 -26.26 1.68
N GLY A 253 3.97 -25.73 0.48
CA GLY A 253 2.74 -25.14 0.00
C GLY A 253 2.49 -25.45 -1.47
N PHE A 254 1.33 -25.07 -1.95
CA PHE A 254 0.90 -25.20 -3.33
C PHE A 254 0.63 -23.81 -3.90
N VAL A 255 1.10 -23.59 -5.11
CA VAL A 255 0.94 -22.32 -5.83
C VAL A 255 -0.13 -22.50 -6.89
N PHE A 256 -1.14 -21.65 -6.88
CA PHE A 256 -2.20 -21.58 -7.88
C PHE A 256 -2.22 -20.18 -8.50
N ASP A 257 -2.93 -19.98 -9.59
CA ASP A 257 -2.99 -18.71 -10.31
C ASP A 257 -3.63 -17.60 -9.47
N ASP A 258 -4.63 -17.94 -8.66
CA ASP A 258 -5.48 -17.03 -7.90
C ASP A 258 -5.19 -17.00 -6.39
N PHE A 259 -4.37 -17.94 -5.89
CA PHE A 259 -3.92 -17.97 -4.50
C PHE A 259 -2.69 -18.86 -4.30
N ASP A 260 -2.01 -18.68 -3.17
CA ASP A 260 -1.02 -19.60 -2.65
C ASP A 260 -1.56 -20.29 -1.39
N ALA A 261 -1.37 -21.58 -1.29
CA ALA A 261 -1.68 -22.35 -0.09
C ALA A 261 -0.38 -22.66 0.65
N LEU A 262 -0.10 -21.91 1.70
CA LEU A 262 1.10 -22.02 2.52
C LEU A 262 0.85 -22.92 3.73
N ASP A 263 1.94 -23.43 4.33
CA ASP A 263 1.90 -24.29 5.53
C ASP A 263 0.86 -25.41 5.42
N PHE A 264 0.75 -25.98 4.22
CA PHE A 264 -0.23 -27.03 3.96
C PHE A 264 0.08 -28.25 4.80
N GLN A 265 -0.90 -28.67 5.58
CA GLN A 265 -0.82 -29.83 6.47
C GLN A 265 -2.02 -30.74 6.28
N TRP A 266 -1.81 -32.02 6.48
CA TRP A 266 -2.89 -32.97 6.57
C TRP A 266 -2.76 -33.83 7.82
N GLN A 267 -3.88 -34.21 8.39
CA GLN A 267 -3.93 -35.02 9.58
C GLN A 267 -5.20 -35.86 9.64
N GLY A 268 -5.12 -37.00 10.31
CA GLY A 268 -6.30 -37.73 10.72
C GLY A 268 -6.79 -37.19 12.08
N LYS A 269 -8.05 -36.79 12.15
CA LYS A 269 -8.69 -36.38 13.40
C LYS A 269 -9.94 -37.19 13.64
N LYS A 270 -10.14 -37.61 14.90
CA LYS A 270 -11.38 -38.20 15.35
C LYS A 270 -11.94 -37.35 16.50
N PRO A 271 -12.78 -36.35 16.23
CA PRO A 271 -13.49 -35.61 17.23
C PRO A 271 -14.39 -36.55 18.10
N LYS A 272 -14.68 -36.18 19.32
CA LYS A 272 -15.51 -37.00 20.21
C LYS A 272 -16.91 -37.28 19.67
N GLU A 273 -17.43 -36.38 18.87
CA GLU A 273 -18.77 -36.43 18.27
C GLU A 273 -18.85 -37.18 16.94
N ILE A 274 -17.70 -37.67 16.43
CA ILE A 274 -17.61 -38.37 15.15
C ILE A 274 -17.01 -39.75 15.35
N GLU A 275 -17.70 -40.78 14.83
CA GLU A 275 -17.31 -42.16 15.09
C GLU A 275 -16.07 -42.63 14.28
N HIS A 276 -15.74 -41.97 13.17
CA HIS A 276 -14.62 -42.35 12.32
C HIS A 276 -13.52 -41.26 12.26
N TYR A 277 -12.34 -41.65 11.80
CA TYR A 277 -11.26 -40.68 11.54
C TYR A 277 -11.54 -39.92 10.27
N GLN A 278 -11.51 -38.58 10.36
CA GLN A 278 -11.64 -37.66 9.23
C GLN A 278 -10.26 -37.26 8.71
N LYS A 279 -10.14 -37.19 7.38
CA LYS A 279 -8.99 -36.64 6.69
C LYS A 279 -9.13 -35.13 6.59
N VAL A 280 -8.35 -34.42 7.39
CA VAL A 280 -8.41 -32.96 7.52
C VAL A 280 -7.23 -32.32 6.80
N TYR A 281 -7.53 -31.44 5.85
CA TYR A 281 -6.56 -30.55 5.24
C TYR A 281 -6.59 -29.18 5.89
N ARG A 282 -5.42 -28.60 6.11
CA ARG A 282 -5.25 -27.29 6.70
C ARG A 282 -4.27 -26.48 5.87
N ALA A 283 -4.60 -25.21 5.56
CA ALA A 283 -3.71 -24.32 4.83
C ALA A 283 -3.89 -22.85 5.26
N GLU A 284 -2.82 -22.09 5.15
CA GLU A 284 -2.83 -20.65 5.14
C GLU A 284 -2.91 -20.21 3.68
N VAL A 285 -3.97 -19.49 3.30
CA VAL A 285 -4.23 -19.13 1.91
C VAL A 285 -3.95 -17.63 1.73
N VAL A 286 -3.03 -17.29 0.83
CA VAL A 286 -2.79 -15.92 0.40
C VAL A 286 -3.52 -15.69 -0.92
N ALA A 287 -4.50 -14.78 -0.90
CA ALA A 287 -5.21 -14.41 -2.11
C ALA A 287 -4.32 -13.58 -3.05
N LYS A 288 -4.34 -13.91 -4.33
CA LYS A 288 -3.69 -13.15 -5.42
C LYS A 288 -4.68 -12.29 -6.19
N VAL A 289 -5.95 -12.39 -5.80
CA VAL A 289 -7.06 -11.62 -6.34
C VAL A 289 -7.65 -10.78 -5.21
N ASP A 290 -8.29 -9.68 -5.56
CA ASP A 290 -8.97 -8.88 -4.54
C ASP A 290 -10.19 -9.63 -4.01
N ILE A 291 -10.30 -9.70 -2.67
CA ILE A 291 -11.37 -10.41 -1.96
C ILE A 291 -12.11 -9.45 -1.02
N ASP A 292 -13.43 -9.48 -1.12
CA ASP A 292 -14.36 -8.69 -0.34
C ASP A 292 -15.59 -9.52 0.09
N ASP A 293 -16.55 -8.86 0.73
CA ASP A 293 -17.74 -9.52 1.23
C ASP A 293 -18.68 -10.02 0.11
N GLU A 294 -18.53 -9.52 -1.13
CA GLU A 294 -19.36 -9.92 -2.28
C GLU A 294 -18.82 -11.17 -2.96
N ASN A 295 -17.50 -11.32 -3.04
CA ASN A 295 -16.85 -12.39 -3.81
C ASN A 295 -16.24 -13.50 -2.94
N ILE A 296 -16.12 -13.30 -1.63
CA ILE A 296 -15.44 -14.26 -0.73
C ILE A 296 -16.02 -15.68 -0.81
N ALA A 297 -17.32 -15.84 -0.93
CA ALA A 297 -17.94 -17.16 -0.97
C ALA A 297 -17.52 -17.95 -2.23
N ALA A 298 -17.49 -17.30 -3.39
CA ALA A 298 -17.04 -17.92 -4.65
C ALA A 298 -15.53 -18.22 -4.61
N PHE A 299 -14.74 -17.32 -4.05
CA PHE A 299 -13.31 -17.52 -3.85
C PHE A 299 -13.05 -18.75 -2.96
N LEU A 300 -13.73 -18.85 -1.82
CA LEU A 300 -13.62 -20.00 -0.91
C LEU A 300 -13.96 -21.33 -1.58
N GLN A 301 -15.05 -21.36 -2.35
CA GLN A 301 -15.45 -22.59 -3.06
C GLN A 301 -14.36 -23.04 -4.04
N ASN A 302 -13.74 -22.11 -4.76
CA ASN A 302 -12.63 -22.39 -5.65
C ASN A 302 -11.40 -22.91 -4.89
N VAL A 303 -11.01 -22.25 -3.79
CA VAL A 303 -9.89 -22.68 -2.94
C VAL A 303 -10.14 -24.11 -2.42
N ILE A 304 -11.31 -24.39 -1.86
CA ILE A 304 -11.68 -25.68 -1.31
C ILE A 304 -11.58 -26.77 -2.39
N ASN A 305 -12.14 -26.51 -3.58
CA ASN A 305 -12.11 -27.48 -4.68
C ASN A 305 -10.67 -27.80 -5.12
N LYS A 306 -9.81 -26.79 -5.24
CA LYS A 306 -8.39 -26.98 -5.59
C LYS A 306 -7.63 -27.72 -4.50
N LEU A 307 -7.83 -27.40 -3.23
CA LEU A 307 -7.18 -28.10 -2.11
C LEU A 307 -7.63 -29.55 -1.99
N LYS A 308 -8.91 -29.84 -2.17
CA LYS A 308 -9.43 -31.22 -2.17
C LYS A 308 -8.83 -32.10 -3.26
N ALA A 309 -8.45 -31.52 -4.39
CA ALA A 309 -7.83 -32.22 -5.52
C ALA A 309 -6.35 -32.61 -5.27
N ILE A 310 -5.71 -32.06 -4.22
CA ILE A 310 -4.32 -32.34 -3.90
C ILE A 310 -4.18 -33.77 -3.43
N LYS A 311 -3.34 -34.54 -4.15
CA LYS A 311 -2.94 -35.89 -3.75
C LYS A 311 -1.67 -35.82 -2.93
N ILE A 312 -1.72 -36.33 -1.69
CA ILE A 312 -0.60 -36.29 -0.77
C ILE A 312 0.04 -37.69 -0.73
N GLN A 313 1.38 -37.73 -0.84
CA GLN A 313 2.14 -38.93 -0.50
C GLN A 313 2.48 -38.89 0.99
N PRO A 314 2.02 -39.85 1.82
CA PRO A 314 2.35 -39.88 3.23
C PRO A 314 3.83 -40.24 3.41
N GLU A 315 4.58 -39.37 4.08
CA GLU A 315 5.96 -39.65 4.53
C GLU A 315 6.00 -40.71 5.67
N THR A 316 4.86 -40.88 6.36
CA THR A 316 4.70 -41.90 7.41
C THR A 316 3.33 -42.54 7.28
N GLN A 317 3.28 -43.86 7.24
CA GLN A 317 2.04 -44.65 7.27
C GLN A 317 1.31 -44.39 8.61
N ARG A 318 0.41 -43.43 8.63
CA ARG A 318 -0.60 -43.37 9.69
C ARG A 318 -1.68 -44.37 9.35
N GLN A 319 -1.78 -45.43 10.13
CA GLN A 319 -2.61 -46.63 9.89
C GLN A 319 -4.12 -46.37 9.71
N TRP A 320 -4.58 -45.14 9.91
CA TRP A 320 -6.01 -44.80 10.00
C TRP A 320 -6.56 -44.02 8.81
N ILE A 321 -5.70 -43.52 7.92
CA ILE A 321 -6.11 -42.71 6.77
C ILE A 321 -5.28 -43.13 5.59
N THR A 322 -5.94 -43.52 4.50
CA THR A 322 -5.28 -43.89 3.26
C THR A 322 -5.14 -42.69 2.32
N GLN A 323 -4.20 -42.81 1.37
CA GLN A 323 -4.03 -41.79 0.32
C GLN A 323 -5.29 -41.65 -0.52
N GLU A 324 -5.98 -42.76 -0.76
CA GLU A 324 -7.19 -42.82 -1.58
C GLU A 324 -8.45 -42.35 -0.88
N GLN A 325 -8.40 -42.19 0.46
CA GLN A 325 -9.54 -41.66 1.20
C GLN A 325 -9.79 -40.22 0.74
N PRO A 326 -11.03 -39.85 0.38
CA PRO A 326 -11.39 -38.48 0.06
C PRO A 326 -11.15 -37.56 1.25
N VAL A 327 -10.96 -36.27 0.98
CA VAL A 327 -10.83 -35.27 2.02
C VAL A 327 -12.19 -35.05 2.68
N ASP A 328 -12.24 -35.18 3.99
CA ASP A 328 -13.45 -34.98 4.78
C ASP A 328 -13.62 -33.54 5.26
N VAL A 329 -12.49 -32.84 5.51
CA VAL A 329 -12.51 -31.47 6.05
C VAL A 329 -11.40 -30.62 5.45
N VAL A 330 -11.72 -29.39 5.10
CA VAL A 330 -10.74 -28.36 4.70
C VAL A 330 -10.84 -27.19 5.66
N GLN A 331 -9.72 -26.86 6.32
CA GLN A 331 -9.59 -25.71 7.21
C GLN A 331 -8.65 -24.69 6.58
N ILE A 332 -9.12 -23.47 6.40
CA ILE A 332 -8.33 -22.42 5.77
C ILE A 332 -8.39 -21.10 6.53
N TRP A 333 -7.25 -20.41 6.56
CA TRP A 333 -7.10 -19.06 7.03
C TRP A 333 -6.68 -18.22 5.84
N ILE A 334 -7.42 -17.17 5.52
CA ILE A 334 -7.22 -16.37 4.32
C ILE A 334 -6.58 -15.04 4.66
N ALA A 335 -5.40 -14.83 4.10
CA ALA A 335 -4.68 -13.59 4.05
C ALA A 335 -4.99 -12.85 2.74
N LYS A 336 -5.09 -11.52 2.77
CA LYS A 336 -5.22 -10.71 1.55
C LYS A 336 -3.87 -10.52 0.85
N ASP A 337 -2.77 -10.66 1.58
CA ASP A 337 -1.40 -10.61 1.07
C ASP A 337 -0.41 -11.34 2.00
N TYR A 338 0.86 -11.38 1.61
CA TYR A 338 1.91 -12.04 2.37
C TYR A 338 2.27 -11.35 3.69
N LEU A 339 1.97 -10.07 3.84
CA LEU A 339 2.17 -9.34 5.09
C LEU A 339 1.31 -9.95 6.21
N ASP A 340 0.11 -10.40 5.86
CA ASP A 340 -0.81 -11.03 6.81
C ASP A 340 -0.30 -12.37 7.36
N VAL A 341 0.49 -13.10 6.56
CA VAL A 341 1.03 -14.41 6.91
C VAL A 341 2.32 -14.32 7.72
N SER A 342 3.03 -13.20 7.66
CA SER A 342 4.29 -13.00 8.39
C SER A 342 4.08 -12.99 9.89
N ASP A 343 2.88 -12.63 10.35
CA ASP A 343 2.50 -12.63 11.77
C ASP A 343 1.27 -13.52 11.99
N ILE A 344 1.48 -14.63 12.65
CA ILE A 344 0.73 -15.91 12.80
C ILE A 344 -0.80 -15.78 13.07
N LYS A 345 -1.38 -14.59 13.23
CA LYS A 345 -2.76 -14.47 13.75
C LYS A 345 -3.72 -13.57 12.98
N ASN A 346 -3.30 -13.01 11.86
CA ASN A 346 -4.04 -11.90 11.26
C ASN A 346 -4.61 -12.24 9.88
N PHE A 347 -5.49 -13.23 9.84
CA PHE A 347 -6.22 -13.56 8.63
C PHE A 347 -7.48 -12.70 8.48
N ALA A 348 -7.78 -12.30 7.25
CA ALA A 348 -9.00 -11.57 6.93
C ALA A 348 -10.25 -12.43 7.12
N TYR A 349 -10.14 -13.71 6.76
CA TYR A 349 -11.22 -14.68 6.91
C TYR A 349 -10.67 -16.03 7.41
N GLN A 350 -11.52 -16.74 8.13
CA GLN A 350 -11.33 -18.15 8.49
C GLN A 350 -12.49 -18.94 7.93
N ALA A 351 -12.23 -20.07 7.27
CA ALA A 351 -13.28 -20.88 6.70
C ALA A 351 -13.03 -22.38 6.92
N TYR A 352 -14.11 -23.12 7.01
CA TYR A 352 -14.14 -24.57 7.11
C TYR A 352 -15.12 -25.10 6.06
N TRP A 353 -14.74 -26.20 5.43
CA TRP A 353 -15.60 -27.03 4.63
C TRP A 353 -15.60 -28.44 5.22
N GLU A 354 -16.71 -29.12 5.23
CA GLU A 354 -16.87 -30.45 5.80
C GLU A 354 -17.76 -31.31 4.90
N ASN A 355 -17.34 -32.53 4.62
CA ASN A 355 -18.07 -33.47 3.77
C ASN A 355 -19.20 -34.21 4.51
N ASP A 356 -19.49 -33.85 5.74
CA ASP A 356 -20.46 -34.48 6.62
C ASP A 356 -21.63 -33.54 6.92
N ASP A 357 -22.87 -34.04 6.92
CA ASP A 357 -24.07 -33.27 7.28
C ASP A 357 -24.09 -32.81 8.75
N ILE A 358 -23.24 -33.37 9.61
CA ILE A 358 -23.11 -33.00 11.03
C ILE A 358 -22.55 -31.56 11.18
N LEU A 359 -21.72 -31.13 10.25
CA LEU A 359 -21.08 -29.81 10.22
C LEU A 359 -20.34 -29.45 11.54
N TYR A 360 -19.65 -30.41 12.13
CA TYR A 360 -18.91 -30.26 13.38
C TYR A 360 -17.88 -29.11 13.32
N TRP A 361 -17.06 -29.11 12.25
CA TRP A 361 -15.98 -28.14 12.08
C TRP A 361 -16.52 -26.75 11.75
N CYS A 362 -17.53 -26.67 10.92
CA CYS A 362 -18.20 -25.40 10.58
C CYS A 362 -18.78 -24.72 11.84
N LYS A 363 -19.31 -25.47 12.78
CA LYS A 363 -19.83 -24.95 14.05
C LYS A 363 -18.74 -24.35 14.95
N GLN A 364 -17.48 -24.76 14.79
CA GLN A 364 -16.36 -24.21 15.57
C GLN A 364 -16.07 -22.73 15.28
N LEU A 365 -16.57 -22.19 14.14
CA LEU A 365 -16.46 -20.78 13.82
C LEU A 365 -17.37 -19.86 14.66
N GLY A 366 -18.24 -20.44 15.51
CA GLY A 366 -19.13 -19.70 16.40
C GLY A 366 -20.40 -19.17 15.72
N THR A 367 -21.09 -18.27 16.39
CA THR A 367 -22.41 -17.75 15.95
C THR A 367 -22.32 -16.67 14.87
N SER A 368 -21.18 -15.99 14.74
CA SER A 368 -20.96 -14.93 13.74
C SER A 368 -20.53 -15.47 12.37
N ARG A 369 -20.59 -16.78 12.15
CA ARG A 369 -20.26 -17.39 10.87
C ARG A 369 -21.34 -17.18 9.83
N VAL A 370 -20.95 -17.10 8.57
CA VAL A 370 -21.82 -17.25 7.41
C VAL A 370 -21.78 -18.71 6.97
N GLN A 371 -22.93 -19.38 6.89
CA GLN A 371 -23.05 -20.78 6.50
C GLN A 371 -23.58 -20.87 5.07
N ILE A 372 -22.90 -21.60 4.22
CA ILE A 372 -23.30 -21.91 2.84
C ILE A 372 -23.11 -23.40 2.63
N GLU A 373 -24.20 -24.15 2.63
CA GLU A 373 -24.17 -25.64 2.54
C GLU A 373 -23.15 -26.26 3.54
N ASN A 374 -22.19 -27.01 3.03
CA ASN A 374 -21.16 -27.69 3.80
C ASN A 374 -19.92 -26.79 4.06
N MET A 375 -19.98 -25.53 3.74
CA MET A 375 -18.94 -24.53 4.01
C MET A 375 -19.43 -23.48 4.96
N ALA A 376 -18.59 -23.04 5.88
CA ALA A 376 -18.81 -21.86 6.68
C ALA A 376 -17.56 -21.00 6.75
N TYR A 377 -17.74 -19.70 6.82
CA TYR A 377 -16.63 -18.78 7.05
C TYR A 377 -17.00 -17.68 8.05
N ARG A 378 -15.96 -17.08 8.62
CA ARG A 378 -16.07 -15.95 9.54
C ARG A 378 -15.07 -14.88 9.11
N LYS A 379 -15.54 -13.64 9.01
CA LYS A 379 -14.70 -12.46 8.81
C LYS A 379 -14.02 -12.09 10.13
N ASN A 380 -12.76 -11.69 10.05
CA ASN A 380 -12.09 -11.05 11.17
C ASN A 380 -12.52 -9.57 11.23
N THR A 381 -13.37 -9.21 12.16
CA THR A 381 -13.89 -7.85 12.34
C THR A 381 -12.81 -6.84 12.71
N ASP A 382 -11.71 -7.30 13.30
CA ASP A 382 -10.57 -6.47 13.69
C ASP A 382 -9.48 -6.37 12.61
N TYR A 383 -9.67 -7.05 11.47
CA TYR A 383 -8.65 -7.17 10.44
C TYR A 383 -8.09 -5.84 9.95
N GLU A 384 -8.96 -4.88 9.61
CA GLU A 384 -8.53 -3.58 9.10
C GLU A 384 -7.75 -2.76 10.16
N ARG A 385 -8.15 -2.86 11.43
CA ARG A 385 -7.41 -2.24 12.54
C ARG A 385 -6.05 -2.90 12.71
N GLN A 386 -6.01 -4.23 12.78
CA GLN A 386 -4.78 -5.01 12.91
C GLN A 386 -3.85 -4.82 11.71
N ARG A 387 -4.40 -4.65 10.50
CA ARG A 387 -3.63 -4.35 9.30
C ARG A 387 -2.98 -2.97 9.39
N LYS A 388 -3.73 -1.92 9.78
CA LYS A 388 -3.17 -0.57 10.01
C LYS A 388 -2.07 -0.57 11.08
N ASP A 389 -2.22 -1.36 12.11
CA ASP A 389 -1.18 -1.52 13.12
C ASP A 389 0.06 -2.21 12.54
N ARG A 390 -0.09 -3.21 11.67
CA ARG A 390 1.02 -3.89 10.97
C ARG A 390 1.68 -3.05 9.90
N GLU A 391 0.97 -2.12 9.28
CA GLU A 391 1.57 -1.16 8.36
C GLU A 391 2.77 -0.42 8.98
N LYS A 392 2.74 -0.25 10.29
CA LYS A 392 3.85 0.32 11.07
C LYS A 392 5.10 -0.58 11.07
N TYR A 393 4.95 -1.90 10.98
CA TYR A 393 6.08 -2.87 10.98
C TYR A 393 6.79 -3.01 9.64
N VAL A 394 6.20 -2.50 8.58
CA VAL A 394 6.77 -2.56 7.24
C VAL A 394 7.83 -1.48 7.03
N LEU A 395 7.86 -0.46 7.88
CA LEU A 395 8.82 0.64 7.78
C LEU A 395 10.22 0.26 8.29
N PRO A 396 11.27 0.88 7.74
CA PRO A 396 12.60 0.85 8.34
C PRO A 396 12.55 1.30 9.80
N ASP A 397 13.35 0.65 10.67
CA ASP A 397 13.36 0.95 12.09
C ASP A 397 13.70 2.41 12.39
N ASP A 398 14.57 3.02 11.58
CA ASP A 398 14.92 4.44 11.65
C ASP A 398 13.76 5.36 11.29
N VAL A 399 12.97 5.00 10.26
CA VAL A 399 11.77 5.76 9.85
C VAL A 399 10.68 5.65 10.91
N ILE A 400 10.45 4.45 11.45
CA ILE A 400 9.50 4.24 12.55
C ILE A 400 9.91 5.04 13.78
N LYS A 401 11.18 4.97 14.16
CA LYS A 401 11.73 5.72 15.29
C LYS A 401 11.55 7.22 15.13
N GLU A 402 11.84 7.73 13.95
CA GLU A 402 11.68 9.17 13.65
C GLU A 402 10.22 9.59 13.66
N PHE A 403 9.34 8.76 13.10
CA PHE A 403 7.88 8.97 13.16
C PHE A 403 7.40 9.07 14.63
N TRP A 404 7.78 8.11 15.48
CA TRP A 404 7.40 8.12 16.88
C TRP A 404 8.01 9.27 17.66
N LYS A 405 9.29 9.61 17.45
CA LYS A 405 9.94 10.76 18.07
C LYS A 405 9.20 12.05 17.74
N THR A 406 8.85 12.26 16.47
CA THR A 406 8.14 13.46 16.02
C THR A 406 6.74 13.54 16.62
N ASN A 407 5.98 12.44 16.60
CA ASN A 407 4.64 12.38 17.18
C ASN A 407 4.65 12.59 18.70
N LEU A 408 5.56 11.93 19.42
CA LEU A 408 5.70 12.09 20.87
C LEU A 408 6.08 13.51 21.23
N LYS A 409 7.05 14.10 20.54
CA LYS A 409 7.48 15.48 20.78
C LYS A 409 6.33 16.47 20.59
N LYS A 410 5.55 16.32 19.52
CA LYS A 410 4.37 17.16 19.26
C LYS A 410 3.32 16.97 20.35
N LEU A 411 2.99 15.74 20.71
CA LEU A 411 2.01 15.42 21.73
C LEU A 411 2.41 15.93 23.12
N ILE A 412 3.70 15.84 23.47
CA ILE A 412 4.25 16.39 24.71
C ILE A 412 4.00 17.90 24.76
N VAL A 413 4.37 18.65 23.72
CA VAL A 413 4.19 20.11 23.65
C VAL A 413 2.70 20.50 23.73
N GLU A 414 1.83 19.79 22.99
CA GLU A 414 0.38 20.00 23.05
C GLU A 414 -0.16 19.78 24.47
N THR A 415 0.30 18.73 25.14
CA THR A 415 -0.14 18.34 26.48
C THR A 415 0.34 19.32 27.54
N GLU A 416 1.60 19.75 27.50
CA GLU A 416 2.16 20.77 28.39
C GLU A 416 1.35 22.09 28.27
N SER A 417 0.97 22.46 27.02
CA SER A 417 0.10 23.62 26.78
C SER A 417 -1.27 23.49 27.44
N VAL A 418 -1.88 22.28 27.41
CA VAL A 418 -3.17 22.00 28.05
C VAL A 418 -3.04 22.05 29.56
N ILE A 419 -1.99 21.45 30.14
CA ILE A 419 -1.71 21.51 31.59
C ILE A 419 -1.51 22.94 32.06
N TYR A 420 -0.73 23.73 31.31
CA TYR A 420 -0.51 25.15 31.60
C TYR A 420 -1.83 25.95 31.58
N ALA A 421 -2.64 25.75 30.52
CA ALA A 421 -3.94 26.42 30.40
C ALA A 421 -4.90 26.02 31.54
N TYR A 422 -4.90 24.75 31.95
CA TYR A 422 -5.72 24.23 33.05
C TYR A 422 -5.27 24.83 34.40
N SER A 423 -3.97 24.81 34.68
CA SER A 423 -3.39 25.37 35.93
C SER A 423 -3.61 26.87 36.06
N ASN A 424 -3.71 27.61 34.95
CA ASN A 424 -3.93 29.05 34.92
C ASN A 424 -5.38 29.45 34.58
N PHE A 425 -6.32 28.52 34.64
CA PHE A 425 -7.72 28.76 34.26
C PHE A 425 -8.36 29.96 34.95
N TYR A 426 -8.08 30.17 36.24
CA TYR A 426 -8.62 31.31 37.00
C TYR A 426 -7.98 32.67 36.66
N VAL A 427 -6.84 32.66 35.98
CA VAL A 427 -6.09 33.83 35.55
C VAL A 427 -6.38 34.20 34.08
N ASN A 428 -6.43 33.22 33.23
CA ASN A 428 -6.66 33.35 31.79
C ASN A 428 -8.01 32.74 31.38
N LYS A 429 -9.03 33.59 31.21
CA LYS A 429 -10.40 33.20 30.85
C LYS A 429 -10.62 32.96 29.33
N GLU A 430 -9.63 32.50 28.61
CA GLU A 430 -9.73 32.29 27.16
C GLU A 430 -10.58 31.08 26.74
N LEU A 431 -10.68 30.07 27.61
CA LEU A 431 -11.48 28.86 27.38
C LEU A 431 -12.41 28.58 28.57
N SER A 432 -13.55 27.96 28.32
CA SER A 432 -14.40 27.47 29.42
C SER A 432 -13.74 26.31 30.15
N TYR A 433 -14.12 26.11 31.41
CA TYR A 433 -13.65 24.95 32.19
C TYR A 433 -14.00 23.59 31.52
N GLU A 434 -15.17 23.49 30.88
CA GLU A 434 -15.59 22.30 30.16
C GLU A 434 -14.73 22.03 28.92
N ASP A 435 -14.37 23.08 28.17
CA ASP A 435 -13.51 22.94 27.00
C ASP A 435 -12.09 22.50 27.40
N LEU A 436 -11.54 23.07 28.48
CA LEU A 436 -10.25 22.66 29.03
C LEU A 436 -10.27 21.21 29.49
N ARG A 437 -11.33 20.82 30.19
CA ARG A 437 -11.51 19.43 30.65
C ARG A 437 -11.64 18.44 29.50
N LYS A 438 -12.33 18.83 28.42
CA LYS A 438 -12.40 18.03 27.18
C LYS A 438 -11.03 17.88 26.55
N LYS A 439 -10.28 18.98 26.36
CA LYS A 439 -8.92 18.95 25.81
C LYS A 439 -7.98 18.09 26.67
N ALA A 440 -8.06 18.17 28.00
CA ALA A 440 -7.26 17.33 28.90
C ALA A 440 -7.59 15.83 28.75
N ARG A 441 -8.86 15.47 28.62
CA ARG A 441 -9.28 14.08 28.35
C ARG A 441 -8.77 13.57 27.00
N ASP A 442 -8.87 14.40 25.96
CA ASP A 442 -8.39 14.03 24.62
C ASP A 442 -6.86 13.85 24.61
N ALA A 443 -6.12 14.72 25.31
CA ALA A 443 -4.67 14.61 25.46
C ALA A 443 -4.27 13.36 26.26
N TYR A 444 -4.97 13.06 27.35
CA TYR A 444 -4.75 11.84 28.15
C TYR A 444 -4.99 10.56 27.34
N SER A 445 -6.07 10.51 26.56
CA SER A 445 -6.35 9.35 25.69
C SER A 445 -5.23 9.16 24.67
N LYS A 446 -4.82 10.22 23.97
CA LYS A 446 -3.73 10.17 23.00
C LYS A 446 -2.40 9.74 23.61
N LEU A 447 -2.04 10.27 24.79
CA LEU A 447 -0.82 9.88 25.50
C LEU A 447 -0.82 8.40 25.90
N ASN A 448 -1.94 7.89 26.40
CA ASN A 448 -2.07 6.49 26.75
C ASN A 448 -1.98 5.57 25.53
N ASP A 449 -2.62 5.94 24.43
CA ASP A 449 -2.58 5.16 23.19
C ASP A 449 -1.15 5.10 22.63
N VAL A 450 -0.45 6.23 22.65
CA VAL A 450 0.95 6.30 22.20
C VAL A 450 1.87 5.55 23.16
N TYR A 451 1.71 5.72 24.48
CA TYR A 451 2.51 5.02 25.49
C TYR A 451 2.38 3.51 25.35
N ARG A 452 1.15 2.99 25.25
CA ARG A 452 0.92 1.55 25.06
C ARG A 452 1.59 1.05 23.78
N THR A 453 1.43 1.77 22.68
CA THR A 453 2.00 1.38 21.39
C THR A 453 3.53 1.40 21.39
N VAL A 454 4.16 2.38 22.04
CA VAL A 454 5.63 2.53 22.02
C VAL A 454 6.32 1.66 23.06
N VAL A 455 5.72 1.47 24.25
CA VAL A 455 6.38 0.81 25.39
C VAL A 455 6.02 -0.67 25.49
N GLU A 456 4.77 -1.03 25.24
CA GLU A 456 4.29 -2.42 25.48
C GLU A 456 4.52 -3.36 24.30
N GLU A 457 4.54 -2.84 23.07
CA GLU A 457 4.45 -3.73 21.90
C GLU A 457 5.65 -3.71 20.94
N TRP A 458 6.55 -2.67 20.96
CA TRP A 458 7.25 -2.39 19.70
C TRP A 458 8.73 -2.13 19.70
N PHE A 459 9.33 -1.63 20.78
CA PHE A 459 10.74 -1.27 20.72
C PHE A 459 11.54 -1.94 21.83
N PRO A 460 12.63 -2.63 21.49
CA PRO A 460 13.71 -2.76 22.45
C PRO A 460 14.10 -1.31 22.79
N LEU A 461 13.93 -0.90 24.04
CA LEU A 461 14.23 0.45 24.56
C LEU A 461 15.75 0.75 24.50
N THR A 462 16.34 0.59 23.31
CA THR A 462 17.75 0.81 23.03
C THR A 462 18.01 2.23 22.53
N ASP A 463 16.96 2.92 22.05
CA ASP A 463 17.07 4.32 21.62
C ASP A 463 16.82 5.25 22.81
N SER A 464 17.85 6.03 23.20
CA SER A 464 17.79 6.89 24.40
C SER A 464 16.72 7.98 24.26
N ASP A 465 16.62 8.63 23.10
CA ASP A 465 15.69 9.76 22.88
C ASP A 465 14.24 9.27 22.94
N LEU A 466 13.94 8.15 22.30
CA LEU A 466 12.59 7.57 22.30
C LEU A 466 12.20 7.12 23.71
N LYS A 467 13.15 6.60 24.48
CA LYS A 467 12.96 6.25 25.89
C LYS A 467 12.64 7.48 26.75
N ASP A 468 13.37 8.57 26.55
CA ASP A 468 13.16 9.81 27.29
C ASP A 468 11.80 10.46 26.94
N TYR A 469 11.42 10.52 25.67
CA TYR A 469 10.09 10.98 25.27
C TYR A 469 8.96 10.08 25.78
N SER A 470 9.16 8.77 25.77
CA SER A 470 8.19 7.81 26.31
C SER A 470 7.99 8.01 27.81
N LYS A 471 9.08 8.23 28.57
CA LYS A 471 9.01 8.54 30.00
C LYS A 471 8.30 9.87 30.26
N GLN A 472 8.67 10.90 29.53
CA GLN A 472 8.03 12.21 29.64
C GLN A 472 6.54 12.17 29.32
N SER A 473 6.13 11.39 28.30
CA SER A 473 4.70 11.21 27.96
C SER A 473 3.94 10.47 29.08
N TYR A 474 4.58 9.53 29.75
CA TYR A 474 4.01 8.83 30.90
C TYR A 474 3.82 9.76 32.09
N ASP A 475 4.84 10.55 32.44
CA ASP A 475 4.79 11.52 33.53
C ASP A 475 3.66 12.57 33.28
N LEU A 476 3.56 13.07 32.05
CA LEU A 476 2.47 13.99 31.64
C LEU A 476 1.08 13.34 31.70
N ALA A 477 0.96 12.05 31.40
CA ALA A 477 -0.30 11.31 31.52
C ALA A 477 -0.75 11.24 32.99
N ILE A 478 0.18 11.07 33.94
CA ILE A 478 -0.09 11.10 35.38
C ILE A 478 -0.54 12.51 35.79
N ASP A 479 0.18 13.54 35.39
CA ASP A 479 -0.15 14.95 35.71
C ASP A 479 -1.56 15.33 35.22
N ILE A 480 -1.93 14.92 33.99
CA ILE A 480 -3.29 15.14 33.48
C ILE A 480 -4.32 14.31 34.26
N GLN A 481 -3.99 13.09 34.62
CA GLN A 481 -4.89 12.25 35.41
C GLN A 481 -5.22 12.91 36.76
N GLU A 482 -4.20 13.46 37.44
CA GLU A 482 -4.40 14.20 38.71
C GLU A 482 -5.25 15.46 38.52
N LEU A 483 -5.22 16.11 37.36
CA LEU A 483 -6.04 17.27 37.04
C LEU A 483 -7.50 16.92 36.70
N LEU A 484 -7.76 15.70 36.24
CA LEU A 484 -9.07 15.24 35.76
C LEU A 484 -9.90 14.57 36.88
N PHE A 485 -9.24 14.01 37.90
CA PHE A 485 -9.82 13.25 38.99
C PHE A 485 -9.44 13.81 40.35
#